data_99d2f421ea03b3b9da11d95f61506f96
#
_entry.id   99d2f421ea03b3b9da11d95f61506f96
#
_cell.length_a   1.000
_cell.length_b   1.000
_cell.length_c   1.000
_cell.angle_alpha   90.00
_cell.angle_beta   90.00
_cell.angle_gamma   90.00
#
_symmetry.space_group_name_H-M   'P 1'
#
loop_
_entity.id
_entity.type
_entity.pdbx_description
1 polymer ?
#
loop_
_entity_poly.entity_id
_entity_poly.type
_entity_poly.pdbx_seq_one_letter_code
_entity_poly.pdbx_strand_id
1 'polypeptide(L)'
;MRIGINPNRHALATGYKPYVASAVVHLPNFEGYHEHRFEVVKTSLTTMRENAGLDCDILIWDNGSCQEFRDWLLDEYKPDGAVLGPNVGLTSARAGLLRIVPPNTIIGLADDDMYYYPSWFKASVELMRQFPNVGQVSGWPVRTQMRWGNKTTLDWARRYAVLEEGKFIPEQWDRDFCTSIGREWDFHVHYTKGDMDKRITYQGKQAYAVAHHCQFICKAENLVEILRQNKEAMSDDKVLDNAVDGAGYLRLTTIDRYTRHIGNVLDAELKAPARRRH
;
A
#
# COMPACT_ATOMS: atom_id res chain seq x y z
N MET A 1 31.51 20.62 -29.23
CA MET A 1 30.22 21.17 -29.72
C MET A 1 29.31 20.00 -30.05
N ARG A 2 28.11 19.99 -29.54
CA ARG A 2 27.12 18.90 -29.83
C ARG A 2 26.58 19.13 -31.24
N ILE A 3 26.80 18.17 -32.14
CA ILE A 3 26.33 18.25 -33.53
C ILE A 3 25.00 17.49 -33.62
N GLY A 4 23.93 18.20 -34.00
CA GLY A 4 22.61 17.64 -34.25
C GLY A 4 21.57 17.92 -33.16
N ILE A 5 20.31 17.99 -33.59
CA ILE A 5 19.13 18.12 -32.72
C ILE A 5 18.58 16.71 -32.54
N ASN A 6 18.35 16.31 -31.25
CA ASN A 6 17.64 15.05 -30.97
C ASN A 6 16.21 15.15 -31.50
N PRO A 7 15.81 14.35 -32.51
CA PRO A 7 14.46 14.40 -33.10
C PRO A 7 13.36 14.09 -32.08
N ASN A 8 13.71 13.38 -31.00
CA ASN A 8 12.77 13.01 -29.93
C ASN A 8 12.80 13.97 -28.74
N ARG A 9 13.46 15.15 -28.86
CA ARG A 9 13.60 16.10 -27.75
C ARG A 9 12.28 16.52 -27.11
N HIS A 10 11.22 16.55 -27.90
CA HIS A 10 9.88 16.95 -27.47
C HIS A 10 8.86 15.80 -27.59
N ALA A 11 9.33 14.58 -27.85
CA ALA A 11 8.43 13.44 -27.84
C ALA A 11 7.89 13.25 -26.42
N LEU A 12 6.56 13.20 -26.30
CA LEU A 12 5.92 12.80 -25.06
C LEU A 12 6.32 11.35 -24.74
N ALA A 13 6.58 11.07 -23.48
CA ALA A 13 6.76 9.69 -23.03
C ALA A 13 5.53 8.88 -23.41
N THR A 14 5.72 7.86 -24.22
CA THR A 14 4.66 6.92 -24.63
C THR A 14 4.99 5.55 -24.09
N GLY A 15 3.95 4.75 -23.79
CA GLY A 15 4.12 3.35 -23.40
C GLY A 15 4.21 3.08 -21.90
N TYR A 16 3.96 4.07 -21.02
CA TYR A 16 3.78 3.79 -19.59
C TYR A 16 2.33 3.37 -19.29
N LYS A 17 2.18 2.47 -18.34
CA LYS A 17 0.87 2.05 -17.88
C LYS A 17 0.29 3.07 -16.88
N PRO A 18 -1.04 3.26 -16.88
CA PRO A 18 -1.68 4.20 -15.95
C PRO A 18 -1.67 3.70 -14.49
N TYR A 19 -1.21 2.46 -14.27
CA TYR A 19 -1.18 1.79 -12.98
C TYR A 19 0.24 1.34 -12.66
N VAL A 20 0.70 1.63 -11.45
CA VAL A 20 2.00 1.21 -10.94
C VAL A 20 1.81 0.61 -9.55
N ALA A 21 2.26 -0.63 -9.35
CA ALA A 21 2.41 -1.20 -8.01
C ALA A 21 3.86 -1.01 -7.56
N SER A 22 4.08 -0.51 -6.35
CA SER A 22 5.42 -0.21 -5.89
C SER A 22 5.66 -0.60 -4.44
N ALA A 23 6.91 -0.93 -4.13
CA ALA A 23 7.39 -1.17 -2.77
C ALA A 23 8.75 -0.52 -2.53
N VAL A 24 8.99 -0.15 -1.28
CA VAL A 24 10.33 0.19 -0.78
C VAL A 24 10.88 -1.03 -0.06
N VAL A 25 12.07 -1.48 -0.45
CA VAL A 25 12.71 -2.68 0.09
C VAL A 25 14.00 -2.31 0.80
N HIS A 26 14.22 -2.90 1.98
CA HIS A 26 15.47 -2.79 2.73
C HIS A 26 15.86 -4.15 3.34
N LEU A 27 16.84 -4.81 2.72
CA LEU A 27 17.36 -6.11 3.16
C LEU A 27 18.90 -6.07 3.17
N PRO A 28 19.52 -5.48 4.21
CA PRO A 28 20.96 -5.21 4.22
C PRO A 28 21.82 -6.47 4.42
N ASN A 29 21.25 -7.53 4.96
CA ASN A 29 21.89 -8.83 5.19
C ASN A 29 20.84 -9.93 5.43
N PHE A 30 21.26 -11.16 5.68
CA PHE A 30 20.41 -12.32 5.99
C PHE A 30 20.66 -12.87 7.41
N GLU A 31 20.93 -11.99 8.36
CA GLU A 31 21.27 -12.35 9.72
C GLU A 31 20.35 -11.69 10.75
N GLY A 32 20.17 -12.33 11.91
CA GLY A 32 19.42 -11.80 13.03
C GLY A 32 17.99 -11.38 12.64
N TYR A 33 17.66 -10.10 12.75
CA TYR A 33 16.34 -9.60 12.38
C TYR A 33 15.96 -9.89 10.93
N HIS A 34 16.95 -9.98 10.02
CA HIS A 34 16.75 -10.15 8.59
C HIS A 34 16.85 -11.62 8.13
N GLU A 35 17.11 -12.58 9.01
CA GLU A 35 17.36 -13.99 8.67
C GLU A 35 16.29 -14.62 7.78
N HIS A 36 15.00 -14.29 8.01
CA HIS A 36 13.88 -14.83 7.25
C HIS A 36 13.26 -13.80 6.27
N ARG A 37 13.79 -12.59 6.23
CA ARG A 37 13.21 -11.48 5.45
C ARG A 37 13.25 -11.70 3.94
N PHE A 38 14.23 -12.43 3.44
CA PHE A 38 14.35 -12.68 2.00
C PHE A 38 13.10 -13.40 1.46
N GLU A 39 12.66 -14.48 2.13
CA GLU A 39 11.46 -15.21 1.70
C GLU A 39 10.18 -14.38 1.88
N VAL A 40 10.13 -13.52 2.89
CA VAL A 40 9.02 -12.59 3.10
C VAL A 40 8.94 -11.59 1.95
N VAL A 41 10.04 -10.90 1.64
CA VAL A 41 10.10 -9.91 0.55
C VAL A 41 9.82 -10.56 -0.80
N LYS A 42 10.41 -11.74 -1.05
CA LYS A 42 10.15 -12.53 -2.27
C LYS A 42 8.67 -12.86 -2.42
N THR A 43 8.02 -13.33 -1.36
CA THR A 43 6.58 -13.63 -1.35
C THR A 43 5.76 -12.36 -1.58
N SER A 44 6.11 -11.27 -0.90
CA SER A 44 5.45 -9.98 -1.04
C SER A 44 5.48 -9.48 -2.49
N LEU A 45 6.67 -9.37 -3.07
CA LEU A 45 6.82 -8.85 -4.43
C LEU A 45 6.22 -9.78 -5.48
N THR A 46 6.35 -11.10 -5.33
CA THR A 46 5.76 -12.08 -6.24
C THR A 46 4.23 -11.97 -6.24
N THR A 47 3.60 -11.99 -5.05
CA THR A 47 2.15 -11.90 -4.95
C THR A 47 1.63 -10.52 -5.34
N MET A 48 2.40 -9.44 -5.13
CA MET A 48 2.06 -8.09 -5.62
C MET A 48 1.85 -8.10 -7.12
N ARG A 49 2.77 -8.69 -7.89
CA ARG A 49 2.70 -8.78 -9.35
C ARG A 49 1.62 -9.74 -9.82
N GLU A 50 1.68 -10.98 -9.35
CA GLU A 50 0.82 -12.06 -9.86
C GLU A 50 -0.65 -11.84 -9.56
N ASN A 51 -0.96 -11.20 -8.44
CA ASN A 51 -2.31 -11.01 -7.94
C ASN A 51 -2.87 -9.59 -8.18
N ALA A 52 -2.23 -8.75 -8.96
CA ALA A 52 -2.70 -7.39 -9.23
C ALA A 52 -4.12 -7.34 -9.85
N GLY A 53 -4.44 -8.29 -10.73
CA GLY A 53 -5.75 -8.41 -11.36
C GLY A 53 -6.01 -7.38 -12.47
N LEU A 54 -5.00 -6.56 -12.78
CA LEU A 54 -4.99 -5.62 -13.91
C LEU A 54 -3.55 -5.46 -14.42
N ASP A 55 -3.41 -4.89 -15.61
CA ASP A 55 -2.09 -4.63 -16.20
C ASP A 55 -1.46 -3.40 -15.57
N CYS A 56 -0.36 -3.59 -14.85
CA CYS A 56 0.38 -2.53 -14.14
C CYS A 56 1.89 -2.74 -14.29
N ASP A 57 2.64 -1.66 -14.14
CA ASP A 57 4.10 -1.73 -13.99
C ASP A 57 4.46 -1.95 -12.52
N ILE A 58 5.54 -2.71 -12.29
CA ILE A 58 6.10 -2.94 -10.97
C ILE A 58 7.35 -2.07 -10.80
N LEU A 59 7.31 -1.20 -9.82
CA LEU A 59 8.38 -0.25 -9.53
C LEU A 59 8.92 -0.48 -8.12
N ILE A 60 10.19 -0.84 -8.00
CA ILE A 60 10.83 -1.13 -6.72
C ILE A 60 11.88 -0.07 -6.39
N TRP A 61 11.84 0.43 -5.16
CA TRP A 61 12.91 1.23 -4.58
C TRP A 61 13.72 0.36 -3.63
N ASP A 62 14.93 -0.05 -4.07
CA ASP A 62 15.89 -0.69 -3.19
C ASP A 62 16.62 0.36 -2.35
N ASN A 63 16.34 0.34 -1.07
CA ASN A 63 16.80 1.32 -0.09
C ASN A 63 18.06 0.85 0.66
N GLY A 64 19.05 0.33 -0.06
CA GLY A 64 20.32 -0.10 0.50
C GLY A 64 20.35 -1.58 0.92
N SER A 65 19.79 -2.46 0.11
CA SER A 65 19.90 -3.91 0.33
C SER A 65 21.28 -4.47 -0.05
N CYS A 66 21.58 -5.69 0.44
CA CYS A 66 22.78 -6.43 0.09
C CYS A 66 22.82 -6.85 -1.37
N GLN A 67 24.00 -7.23 -1.86
CA GLN A 67 24.20 -7.54 -3.27
C GLN A 67 23.40 -8.78 -3.70
N GLU A 68 23.33 -9.82 -2.88
CA GLU A 68 22.60 -11.06 -3.18
C GLU A 68 21.11 -10.80 -3.39
N PHE A 69 20.52 -9.89 -2.61
CA PHE A 69 19.13 -9.47 -2.82
C PHE A 69 18.97 -8.71 -4.13
N ARG A 70 19.90 -7.78 -4.45
CA ARG A 70 19.89 -7.01 -5.70
C ARG A 70 20.02 -7.88 -6.93
N ASP A 71 20.89 -8.90 -6.87
CA ASP A 71 21.04 -9.87 -7.96
C ASP A 71 19.74 -10.62 -8.21
N TRP A 72 19.09 -11.15 -7.16
CA TRP A 72 17.78 -11.76 -7.28
C TRP A 72 16.72 -10.78 -7.83
N LEU A 73 16.69 -9.55 -7.34
CA LEU A 73 15.72 -8.53 -7.76
C LEU A 73 15.84 -8.24 -9.26
N LEU A 74 17.06 -8.11 -9.77
CA LEU A 74 17.31 -7.73 -11.16
C LEU A 74 17.32 -8.90 -12.14
N ASP A 75 17.82 -10.06 -11.73
CA ASP A 75 18.03 -11.21 -12.60
C ASP A 75 16.88 -12.22 -12.61
N GLU A 76 16.18 -12.36 -11.47
CA GLU A 76 15.08 -13.31 -11.33
C GLU A 76 13.72 -12.61 -11.29
N TYR A 77 13.51 -11.66 -10.34
CA TYR A 77 12.22 -10.97 -10.20
C TYR A 77 11.93 -10.02 -11.36
N LYS A 78 12.90 -9.25 -11.82
CA LYS A 78 12.85 -8.36 -13.00
C LYS A 78 11.67 -7.38 -12.92
N PRO A 79 11.69 -6.40 -12.01
CA PRO A 79 10.67 -5.35 -11.97
C PRO A 79 10.69 -4.55 -13.28
N ASP A 80 9.57 -3.92 -13.63
CA ASP A 80 9.50 -3.03 -14.80
C ASP A 80 10.37 -1.78 -14.63
N GLY A 81 10.62 -1.38 -13.37
CA GLY A 81 11.58 -0.34 -13.01
C GLY A 81 12.15 -0.56 -11.61
N ALA A 82 13.41 -0.20 -11.41
CA ALA A 82 14.07 -0.22 -10.12
C ALA A 82 14.91 1.03 -9.88
N VAL A 83 14.87 1.56 -8.66
CA VAL A 83 15.79 2.57 -8.16
C VAL A 83 16.68 1.91 -7.13
N LEU A 84 17.97 1.83 -7.38
CA LEU A 84 18.95 1.22 -6.48
C LEU A 84 19.79 2.33 -5.83
N GLY A 85 19.86 2.36 -4.52
CA GLY A 85 20.60 3.40 -3.80
C GLY A 85 20.97 3.02 -2.36
N PRO A 86 21.62 3.95 -1.66
CA PRO A 86 21.83 3.81 -0.23
C PRO A 86 20.49 3.94 0.52
N ASN A 87 20.48 3.54 1.78
CA ASN A 87 19.31 3.76 2.64
C ASN A 87 19.11 5.27 2.91
N VAL A 88 18.05 5.83 2.33
CA VAL A 88 17.65 7.24 2.50
C VAL A 88 16.45 7.39 3.44
N GLY A 89 16.02 6.31 4.08
CA GLY A 89 14.82 6.23 4.90
C GLY A 89 13.55 5.99 4.06
N LEU A 90 12.54 5.39 4.69
CA LEU A 90 11.28 5.00 4.05
C LEU A 90 10.56 6.20 3.42
N THR A 91 10.47 7.29 4.16
CA THR A 91 9.83 8.55 3.74
C THR A 91 10.39 9.11 2.44
N SER A 92 11.74 9.21 2.35
CA SER A 92 12.40 9.74 1.17
C SER A 92 12.25 8.82 -0.02
N ALA A 93 12.33 7.50 0.20
CA ALA A 93 12.15 6.49 -0.83
C ALA A 93 10.72 6.51 -1.42
N ARG A 94 9.67 6.55 -0.58
CA ARG A 94 8.28 6.69 -1.02
C ARG A 94 8.03 8.01 -1.77
N ALA A 95 8.58 9.12 -1.27
CA ALA A 95 8.49 10.40 -1.98
C ALA A 95 9.23 10.38 -3.34
N GLY A 96 10.32 9.62 -3.43
CA GLY A 96 11.02 9.36 -4.69
C GLY A 96 10.17 8.60 -5.69
N LEU A 97 9.53 7.49 -5.27
CA LEU A 97 8.61 6.70 -6.10
C LEU A 97 7.49 7.57 -6.70
N LEU A 98 6.90 8.47 -5.92
CA LEU A 98 5.84 9.37 -6.39
C LEU A 98 6.31 10.37 -7.45
N ARG A 99 7.59 10.76 -7.43
CA ARG A 99 8.16 11.77 -8.35
C ARG A 99 8.61 11.22 -9.67
N ILE A 100 8.86 9.91 -9.75
CA ILE A 100 9.35 9.26 -10.97
C ILE A 100 8.23 8.68 -11.83
N VAL A 101 6.99 8.63 -11.33
CA VAL A 101 5.81 8.24 -12.11
C VAL A 101 5.10 9.46 -12.69
N PRO A 102 4.40 9.33 -13.82
CA PRO A 102 3.58 10.42 -14.36
C PRO A 102 2.49 10.87 -13.36
N PRO A 103 2.12 12.17 -13.35
CA PRO A 103 1.18 12.72 -12.36
C PRO A 103 -0.18 12.02 -12.27
N ASN A 104 -0.74 11.61 -13.41
CA ASN A 104 -2.04 10.94 -13.49
C ASN A 104 -2.01 9.44 -13.19
N THR A 105 -0.85 8.89 -12.80
CA THR A 105 -0.71 7.48 -12.44
C THR A 105 -1.47 7.17 -11.15
N ILE A 106 -2.19 6.06 -11.13
CA ILE A 106 -2.64 5.44 -9.89
C ILE A 106 -1.52 4.53 -9.42
N ILE A 107 -0.89 4.90 -8.30
CA ILE A 107 0.24 4.17 -7.72
C ILE A 107 -0.18 3.46 -6.44
N GLY A 108 0.20 2.19 -6.31
CA GLY A 108 0.20 1.46 -5.04
C GLY A 108 1.53 1.68 -4.34
N LEU A 109 1.49 2.19 -3.12
CA LEU A 109 2.64 2.30 -2.22
C LEU A 109 2.51 1.22 -1.15
N ALA A 110 3.56 0.45 -0.93
CA ALA A 110 3.54 -0.65 0.02
C ALA A 110 4.87 -0.85 0.74
N ASP A 111 4.78 -1.47 1.92
CA ASP A 111 5.90 -2.09 2.60
C ASP A 111 6.25 -3.42 1.93
N ASP A 112 7.44 -3.93 2.19
CA ASP A 112 7.98 -5.13 1.56
C ASP A 112 7.60 -6.44 2.30
N ASP A 113 6.67 -6.36 3.24
CA ASP A 113 6.17 -7.49 4.03
C ASP A 113 4.63 -7.63 3.98
N MET A 114 4.08 -7.32 2.82
CA MET A 114 2.66 -7.51 2.54
C MET A 114 2.42 -8.76 1.69
N TYR A 115 1.36 -9.51 1.99
CA TYR A 115 0.83 -10.55 1.11
C TYR A 115 -0.37 -9.99 0.34
N TYR A 116 -0.47 -10.32 -0.94
CA TYR A 116 -1.52 -9.85 -1.83
C TYR A 116 -2.39 -11.01 -2.30
N TYR A 117 -3.70 -10.91 -2.04
CA TYR A 117 -4.69 -11.84 -2.56
C TYR A 117 -5.09 -11.49 -3.99
N PRO A 118 -5.66 -12.44 -4.76
CA PRO A 118 -6.04 -12.20 -6.16
C PRO A 118 -6.90 -10.96 -6.35
N SER A 119 -6.57 -10.15 -7.37
CA SER A 119 -7.26 -8.91 -7.76
C SER A 119 -7.11 -7.73 -6.78
N TRP A 120 -6.11 -7.72 -5.92
CA TRP A 120 -5.92 -6.69 -4.90
C TRP A 120 -5.90 -5.26 -5.48
N PHE A 121 -5.16 -5.05 -6.58
CA PHE A 121 -5.04 -3.72 -7.16
C PHE A 121 -6.30 -3.34 -7.92
N LYS A 122 -6.84 -4.26 -8.72
CA LYS A 122 -8.09 -4.07 -9.44
C LYS A 122 -9.24 -3.68 -8.50
N ALA A 123 -9.44 -4.42 -7.41
CA ALA A 123 -10.49 -4.13 -6.43
C ALA A 123 -10.31 -2.75 -5.78
N SER A 124 -9.07 -2.38 -5.46
CA SER A 124 -8.75 -1.05 -4.90
C SER A 124 -9.04 0.07 -5.91
N VAL A 125 -8.69 -0.11 -7.19
CA VAL A 125 -8.99 0.86 -8.27
C VAL A 125 -10.49 0.98 -8.51
N GLU A 126 -11.22 -0.13 -8.51
CA GLU A 126 -12.67 -0.13 -8.63
C GLU A 126 -13.34 0.63 -7.49
N LEU A 127 -12.90 0.41 -6.25
CA LEU A 127 -13.39 1.17 -5.10
C LEU A 127 -13.09 2.66 -5.22
N MET A 128 -11.86 3.02 -5.61
CA MET A 128 -11.46 4.42 -5.83
C MET A 128 -12.34 5.13 -6.85
N ARG A 129 -12.83 4.42 -7.88
CA ARG A 129 -13.69 4.99 -8.91
C ARG A 129 -15.16 5.12 -8.52
N GLN A 130 -15.60 4.33 -7.53
CA GLN A 130 -16.98 4.28 -7.08
C GLN A 130 -17.34 5.38 -6.08
N PHE A 131 -16.34 5.89 -5.37
CA PHE A 131 -16.52 6.95 -4.38
C PHE A 131 -15.91 8.26 -4.89
N PRO A 132 -16.48 9.42 -4.55
CA PRO A 132 -15.93 10.71 -4.98
C PRO A 132 -14.68 11.05 -4.15
N ASN A 133 -13.78 11.83 -4.76
CA ASN A 133 -12.65 12.47 -4.09
C ASN A 133 -11.80 11.54 -3.18
N VAL A 134 -11.54 10.31 -3.63
CA VAL A 134 -10.76 9.34 -2.86
C VAL A 134 -9.26 9.65 -2.95
N GLY A 135 -8.62 9.82 -1.79
CA GLY A 135 -7.17 10.02 -1.67
C GLY A 135 -6.40 8.73 -1.47
N GLN A 136 -6.96 7.80 -0.71
CA GLN A 136 -6.31 6.52 -0.41
C GLN A 136 -7.32 5.37 -0.40
N VAL A 137 -6.91 4.22 -0.95
CA VAL A 137 -7.63 2.94 -0.77
C VAL A 137 -6.64 1.86 -0.38
N SER A 138 -6.90 1.15 0.72
CA SER A 138 -6.14 -0.03 1.13
C SER A 138 -6.94 -1.33 0.92
N GLY A 139 -6.22 -2.44 0.81
CA GLY A 139 -6.83 -3.77 0.63
C GLY A 139 -7.12 -4.50 1.94
N TRP A 140 -6.93 -3.86 3.08
CA TRP A 140 -7.13 -4.45 4.40
C TRP A 140 -7.38 -3.38 5.47
N PRO A 141 -8.45 -3.49 6.24
CA PRO A 141 -8.75 -2.57 7.33
C PRO A 141 -7.98 -2.96 8.60
N VAL A 142 -7.42 -1.97 9.28
CA VAL A 142 -6.90 -2.13 10.64
C VAL A 142 -7.74 -1.30 11.61
N ARG A 143 -8.37 -1.96 12.57
CA ARG A 143 -9.35 -1.33 13.49
C ARG A 143 -8.79 -0.11 14.19
N THR A 144 -7.56 -0.18 14.70
CA THR A 144 -6.94 0.93 15.42
C THR A 144 -6.68 2.15 14.54
N GLN A 145 -6.54 2.00 13.23
CA GLN A 145 -6.37 3.09 12.28
C GLN A 145 -7.63 3.96 12.14
N MET A 146 -8.80 3.43 12.52
CA MET A 146 -10.05 4.19 12.51
C MET A 146 -10.11 5.28 13.58
N ARG A 147 -9.10 5.40 14.43
CA ARG A 147 -9.03 6.41 15.50
C ARG A 147 -8.57 7.79 15.02
N TRP A 148 -7.96 7.89 13.82
CA TRP A 148 -7.41 9.14 13.28
C TRP A 148 -7.49 9.21 11.75
N GLY A 149 -7.30 10.41 11.20
CA GLY A 149 -7.19 10.64 9.75
C GLY A 149 -8.43 10.23 8.95
N ASN A 150 -9.63 10.28 9.54
CA ASN A 150 -10.87 9.87 8.87
C ASN A 150 -12.04 10.84 9.07
N LYS A 151 -11.77 12.04 9.60
CA LYS A 151 -12.82 13.03 9.86
C LYS A 151 -13.56 13.41 8.56
N THR A 152 -12.83 13.71 7.50
CA THR A 152 -13.39 14.04 6.18
C THR A 152 -14.24 12.91 5.64
N THR A 153 -13.75 11.66 5.75
CA THR A 153 -14.48 10.47 5.31
C THR A 153 -15.80 10.30 6.07
N LEU A 154 -15.76 10.44 7.39
CA LEU A 154 -16.95 10.28 8.24
C LEU A 154 -17.95 11.43 8.05
N ASP A 155 -17.49 12.68 7.93
CA ASP A 155 -18.35 13.83 7.71
C ASP A 155 -19.02 13.75 6.33
N TRP A 156 -18.30 13.30 5.32
CA TRP A 156 -18.87 13.03 4.00
C TRP A 156 -19.90 11.89 4.07
N ALA A 157 -19.57 10.78 4.74
CA ALA A 157 -20.47 9.62 4.85
C ALA A 157 -21.79 9.97 5.54
N ARG A 158 -21.75 10.74 6.63
CA ARG A 158 -22.96 11.19 7.34
C ARG A 158 -23.91 12.04 6.48
N ARG A 159 -23.39 12.70 5.43
CA ARG A 159 -24.19 13.57 4.56
C ARG A 159 -24.71 12.86 3.31
N TYR A 160 -23.96 11.89 2.78
CA TYR A 160 -24.18 11.37 1.44
C TYR A 160 -24.28 9.86 1.33
N ALA A 161 -24.07 9.13 2.43
CA ALA A 161 -24.04 7.67 2.46
C ALA A 161 -24.73 7.09 3.69
N VAL A 162 -24.85 5.78 3.76
CA VAL A 162 -25.22 5.09 5.00
C VAL A 162 -23.95 4.77 5.76
N LEU A 163 -23.81 5.30 6.98
CA LEU A 163 -22.72 5.02 7.89
C LEU A 163 -23.20 4.10 9.01
N GLU A 164 -22.54 2.97 9.17
CA GLU A 164 -22.82 1.97 10.20
C GLU A 164 -21.60 1.85 11.12
N GLU A 165 -21.84 1.73 12.42
CA GLU A 165 -20.82 1.43 13.43
C GLU A 165 -21.12 0.07 14.07
N GLY A 166 -20.11 -0.81 14.16
CA GLY A 166 -20.28 -2.16 14.68
C GLY A 166 -18.98 -2.95 14.71
N LYS A 167 -19.08 -4.25 14.84
CA LYS A 167 -17.95 -5.20 14.73
C LYS A 167 -18.13 -5.99 13.43
N PHE A 168 -17.59 -5.46 12.33
CA PHE A 168 -17.76 -6.03 10.99
C PHE A 168 -16.48 -6.72 10.49
N ILE A 169 -15.31 -6.26 10.97
CA ILE A 169 -14.02 -6.85 10.61
C ILE A 169 -13.91 -8.22 11.31
N PRO A 170 -13.66 -9.32 10.58
CA PRO A 170 -13.47 -10.63 11.18
C PRO A 170 -12.32 -10.65 12.19
N GLU A 171 -12.53 -11.28 13.34
CA GLU A 171 -11.51 -11.40 14.40
C GLU A 171 -10.21 -12.02 13.89
N GLN A 172 -10.30 -12.97 12.95
CA GLN A 172 -9.10 -13.60 12.37
C GLN A 172 -8.15 -12.59 11.72
N TRP A 173 -8.68 -11.50 11.14
CA TRP A 173 -7.82 -10.46 10.53
C TRP A 173 -7.02 -9.70 11.58
N ASP A 174 -7.61 -9.43 12.74
CA ASP A 174 -6.90 -8.82 13.88
C ASP A 174 -5.86 -9.79 14.45
N ARG A 175 -6.20 -11.11 14.56
CA ARG A 175 -5.25 -12.15 15.02
C ARG A 175 -4.05 -12.27 14.09
N ASP A 176 -4.28 -12.31 12.80
CA ASP A 176 -3.21 -12.34 11.79
C ASP A 176 -2.29 -11.12 11.91
N PHE A 177 -2.87 -9.95 12.13
CA PHE A 177 -2.09 -8.73 12.34
C PHE A 177 -1.27 -8.79 13.63
N CYS A 178 -1.87 -9.21 14.72
CA CYS A 178 -1.16 -9.36 15.99
C CYS A 178 0.03 -10.31 15.84
N THR A 179 -0.19 -11.46 15.20
CA THR A 179 0.88 -12.44 14.92
C THR A 179 2.00 -11.80 14.10
N SER A 180 1.67 -11.05 13.04
CA SER A 180 2.65 -10.47 12.13
C SER A 180 3.55 -9.40 12.77
N ILE A 181 3.08 -8.73 13.83
CA ILE A 181 3.83 -7.71 14.57
C ILE A 181 4.29 -8.16 15.96
N GLY A 182 4.12 -9.44 16.29
CA GLY A 182 4.50 -10.00 17.61
C GLY A 182 3.68 -9.40 18.78
N ARG A 183 2.43 -9.02 18.53
CA ARG A 183 1.56 -8.45 19.58
C ARG A 183 0.75 -9.55 20.25
N GLU A 184 0.81 -9.58 21.58
CA GLU A 184 -0.03 -10.47 22.39
C GLU A 184 -1.52 -10.22 22.16
N TRP A 185 -2.30 -11.30 21.99
CA TRP A 185 -3.73 -11.21 21.68
C TRP A 185 -4.55 -10.56 22.79
N ASP A 186 -4.34 -10.93 24.05
CA ASP A 186 -5.07 -10.38 25.19
C ASP A 186 -4.82 -8.89 25.36
N PHE A 187 -3.57 -8.44 25.10
CA PHE A 187 -3.26 -7.02 25.04
C PHE A 187 -4.03 -6.32 23.94
N HIS A 188 -4.08 -6.91 22.74
CA HIS A 188 -4.81 -6.33 21.60
C HIS A 188 -6.31 -6.20 21.89
N VAL A 189 -6.94 -7.25 22.43
CA VAL A 189 -8.36 -7.25 22.80
C VAL A 189 -8.65 -6.14 23.81
N HIS A 190 -7.83 -6.03 24.85
CA HIS A 190 -7.96 -4.96 25.84
C HIS A 190 -7.79 -3.57 25.21
N TYR A 191 -6.76 -3.41 24.37
CA TYR A 191 -6.46 -2.14 23.71
C TYR A 191 -7.53 -1.68 22.73
N THR A 192 -8.24 -2.61 22.07
CA THR A 192 -9.28 -2.31 21.07
C THR A 192 -10.71 -2.49 21.58
N LYS A 193 -10.91 -2.71 22.90
CA LYS A 193 -12.21 -3.05 23.51
C LYS A 193 -13.34 -2.08 23.15
N GLY A 194 -13.03 -0.77 23.07
CA GLY A 194 -14.01 0.29 22.75
C GLY A 194 -14.09 0.65 21.28
N ASP A 195 -13.22 0.11 20.42
CA ASP A 195 -13.19 0.48 19.01
C ASP A 195 -14.36 -0.14 18.26
N MET A 196 -15.01 0.65 17.42
CA MET A 196 -16.04 0.21 16.49
C MET A 196 -15.53 0.38 15.07
N ASP A 197 -15.81 -0.63 14.24
CA ASP A 197 -15.59 -0.55 12.81
C ASP A 197 -16.60 0.41 12.20
N LYS A 198 -16.18 1.16 11.20
CA LYS A 198 -17.04 2.14 10.51
C LYS A 198 -17.16 1.72 9.06
N ARG A 199 -18.34 1.29 8.68
CA ARG A 199 -18.67 0.84 7.33
C ARG A 199 -19.56 1.85 6.64
N ILE A 200 -19.24 2.15 5.38
CA ILE A 200 -19.97 3.08 4.54
C ILE A 200 -20.64 2.31 3.42
N THR A 201 -21.90 2.60 3.15
CA THR A 201 -22.61 2.14 1.95
C THR A 201 -23.02 3.35 1.11
N TYR A 202 -22.46 3.45 -0.11
CA TYR A 202 -22.75 4.51 -1.06
C TYR A 202 -23.12 3.93 -2.42
N GLN A 203 -24.29 4.26 -2.95
CA GLN A 203 -24.81 3.73 -4.23
C GLN A 203 -24.69 2.19 -4.35
N GLY A 204 -25.01 1.48 -3.26
CA GLY A 204 -24.92 0.02 -3.20
C GLY A 204 -23.52 -0.57 -3.05
N LYS A 205 -22.48 0.26 -2.96
CA LYS A 205 -21.08 -0.15 -2.75
C LYS A 205 -20.67 0.10 -1.30
N GLN A 206 -19.92 -0.84 -0.75
CA GLN A 206 -19.47 -0.79 0.63
C GLN A 206 -17.96 -0.60 0.74
N ALA A 207 -17.54 0.13 1.78
CA ALA A 207 -16.15 0.32 2.16
C ALA A 207 -16.03 0.51 3.68
N TYR A 208 -14.86 0.25 4.25
CA TYR A 208 -14.52 0.75 5.57
C TYR A 208 -13.99 2.19 5.50
N ALA A 209 -14.31 3.01 6.49
CA ALA A 209 -13.92 4.43 6.58
C ALA A 209 -12.49 4.60 7.13
N VAL A 210 -11.53 3.98 6.51
CA VAL A 210 -10.11 4.00 6.90
C VAL A 210 -9.25 3.58 5.71
N ALA A 211 -7.99 4.00 5.67
CA ALA A 211 -6.97 3.38 4.83
C ALA A 211 -5.75 3.06 5.68
N HIS A 212 -5.07 1.95 5.40
CA HIS A 212 -3.88 1.51 6.11
C HIS A 212 -2.62 1.97 5.37
N HIS A 213 -1.64 2.47 6.10
CA HIS A 213 -0.41 3.04 5.54
C HIS A 213 0.60 2.00 5.03
N CYS A 214 0.58 0.75 5.55
CA CYS A 214 1.48 -0.31 5.07
C CYS A 214 1.23 -0.69 3.62
N GLN A 215 0.00 -0.49 3.13
CA GLN A 215 -0.35 -0.67 1.73
C GLN A 215 -1.58 0.19 1.40
N PHE A 216 -1.44 1.05 0.41
CA PHE A 216 -2.58 1.77 -0.17
C PHE A 216 -2.30 2.15 -1.62
N ILE A 217 -3.37 2.43 -2.37
CA ILE A 217 -3.28 3.07 -3.67
C ILE A 217 -3.73 4.54 -3.58
N CYS A 218 -3.14 5.40 -4.41
CA CYS A 218 -3.53 6.80 -4.54
C CYS A 218 -3.29 7.29 -5.97
N LYS A 219 -3.80 8.47 -6.31
CA LYS A 219 -3.32 9.20 -7.48
C LYS A 219 -2.01 9.89 -7.11
N ALA A 220 -0.96 9.69 -7.90
CA ALA A 220 0.37 10.23 -7.62
C ALA A 220 0.34 11.77 -7.46
N GLU A 221 -0.35 12.47 -8.35
CA GLU A 221 -0.50 13.93 -8.31
C GLU A 221 -1.09 14.45 -7.00
N ASN A 222 -2.12 13.77 -6.45
CA ASN A 222 -2.77 14.18 -5.20
C ASN A 222 -1.79 14.11 -4.03
N LEU A 223 -1.05 13.00 -3.94
CA LEU A 223 -0.10 12.81 -2.83
C LEU A 223 1.14 13.70 -2.99
N VAL A 224 1.63 13.92 -4.20
CA VAL A 224 2.70 14.89 -4.48
C VAL A 224 2.29 16.30 -4.05
N GLU A 225 1.05 16.73 -4.30
CA GLU A 225 0.56 18.04 -3.88
C GLU A 225 0.45 18.14 -2.35
N ILE A 226 -0.04 17.10 -1.68
CA ILE A 226 -0.08 17.04 -0.21
C ILE A 226 1.34 17.17 0.37
N LEU A 227 2.33 16.45 -0.21
CA LEU A 227 3.73 16.52 0.22
C LEU A 227 4.37 17.88 -0.05
N ARG A 228 3.95 18.57 -1.10
CA ARG A 228 4.41 19.94 -1.40
C ARG A 228 3.92 20.94 -0.36
N GLN A 229 2.70 20.78 0.12
CA GLN A 229 2.09 21.64 1.14
C GLN A 229 2.53 21.27 2.56
N ASN A 230 2.81 19.99 2.80
CA ASN A 230 3.27 19.48 4.09
C ASN A 230 4.47 18.55 3.89
N LYS A 231 5.68 19.09 4.03
CA LYS A 231 6.94 18.35 3.80
C LYS A 231 7.14 17.18 4.77
N GLU A 232 6.50 17.23 5.93
CA GLU A 232 6.58 16.20 6.96
C GLU A 232 5.48 15.14 6.81
N ALA A 233 4.59 15.25 5.80
CA ALA A 233 3.45 14.34 5.68
C ALA A 233 3.83 12.85 5.61
N MET A 234 5.03 12.51 5.16
CA MET A 234 5.52 11.13 5.16
C MET A 234 6.47 10.79 6.31
N SER A 235 6.70 11.67 7.26
CA SER A 235 7.61 11.43 8.39
C SER A 235 7.08 10.37 9.36
N ASP A 236 5.76 10.21 9.41
CA ASP A 236 5.06 9.26 10.25
C ASP A 236 3.72 8.90 9.59
N ASP A 237 3.28 7.67 9.75
CA ASP A 237 2.05 7.15 9.15
C ASP A 237 0.81 7.94 9.57
N LYS A 238 0.74 8.33 10.84
CA LYS A 238 -0.37 9.12 11.37
C LYS A 238 -0.34 10.55 10.81
N VAL A 239 0.85 11.10 10.56
CA VAL A 239 1.00 12.40 9.92
C VAL A 239 0.52 12.35 8.48
N LEU A 240 0.87 11.29 7.73
CA LEU A 240 0.38 11.07 6.37
C LEU A 240 -1.14 10.96 6.34
N ASP A 241 -1.70 10.11 7.20
CA ASP A 241 -3.13 9.88 7.30
C ASP A 241 -3.91 11.17 7.57
N ASN A 242 -3.44 11.97 8.52
CA ASN A 242 -4.04 13.26 8.86
C ASN A 242 -3.85 14.30 7.73
N ALA A 243 -2.74 14.26 7.00
CA ALA A 243 -2.50 15.17 5.89
C ALA A 243 -3.45 14.89 4.70
N VAL A 244 -3.68 13.62 4.38
CA VAL A 244 -4.65 13.21 3.34
C VAL A 244 -6.08 13.59 3.75
N ASP A 245 -6.46 13.32 5.00
CA ASP A 245 -7.76 13.70 5.56
C ASP A 245 -7.94 15.23 5.56
N GLY A 246 -6.93 15.97 6.05
CA GLY A 246 -6.93 17.43 6.09
C GLY A 246 -6.98 18.10 4.72
N ALA A 247 -6.50 17.45 3.68
CA ALA A 247 -6.63 17.87 2.29
C ALA A 247 -8.04 17.63 1.70
N GLY A 248 -8.96 17.06 2.47
CA GLY A 248 -10.36 16.86 2.07
C GLY A 248 -10.60 15.59 1.26
N TYR A 249 -9.67 14.64 1.28
CA TYR A 249 -9.81 13.37 0.58
C TYR A 249 -10.43 12.28 1.44
N LEU A 250 -11.22 11.39 0.81
CA LEU A 250 -11.73 10.18 1.46
C LEU A 250 -10.61 9.13 1.57
N ARG A 251 -10.58 8.42 2.70
CA ARG A 251 -9.69 7.29 2.97
C ARG A 251 -10.53 6.05 3.20
N LEU A 252 -10.37 5.05 2.35
CA LEU A 252 -11.26 3.90 2.28
C LEU A 252 -10.47 2.58 2.30
N THR A 253 -11.13 1.52 2.72
CA THR A 253 -10.62 0.15 2.57
C THR A 253 -11.71 -0.74 1.96
N THR A 254 -11.31 -1.69 1.16
CA THR A 254 -12.19 -2.71 0.59
C THR A 254 -12.89 -3.52 1.68
N ILE A 255 -14.12 -3.98 1.43
CA ILE A 255 -14.85 -4.83 2.38
C ILE A 255 -14.22 -6.22 2.49
N ASP A 256 -13.80 -6.78 1.36
CA ASP A 256 -13.06 -8.02 1.34
C ASP A 256 -11.57 -7.77 1.59
N ARG A 257 -10.89 -8.78 2.13
CA ARG A 257 -9.47 -8.73 2.41
C ARG A 257 -8.66 -9.03 1.16
N TYR A 258 -8.00 -8.03 0.61
CA TYR A 258 -7.13 -8.16 -0.56
C TYR A 258 -5.65 -8.07 -0.24
N THR A 259 -5.30 -7.63 0.97
CA THR A 259 -3.91 -7.61 1.43
C THR A 259 -3.81 -8.06 2.89
N ARG A 260 -2.62 -8.48 3.30
CA ARG A 260 -2.32 -8.91 4.66
C ARG A 260 -0.87 -8.54 5.00
N HIS A 261 -0.64 -8.02 6.19
CA HIS A 261 0.72 -7.85 6.71
C HIS A 261 1.29 -9.21 7.13
N ILE A 262 2.52 -9.52 6.71
CA ILE A 262 3.18 -10.80 6.99
C ILE A 262 4.10 -10.69 8.20
N GLY A 263 4.79 -9.55 8.35
CA GLY A 263 5.89 -9.39 9.31
C GLY A 263 7.19 -10.02 8.83
N ASN A 264 8.01 -10.48 9.77
CA ASN A 264 9.36 -10.97 9.46
C ASN A 264 9.47 -12.46 9.11
N VAL A 265 8.40 -13.23 9.28
CA VAL A 265 8.40 -14.67 9.08
C VAL A 265 7.10 -15.10 8.41
N LEU A 266 7.21 -15.88 7.33
CA LEU A 266 6.03 -16.46 6.70
C LEU A 266 5.39 -17.50 7.65
N ASP A 267 4.09 -17.38 7.88
CA ASP A 267 3.34 -18.41 8.57
C ASP A 267 3.13 -19.67 7.68
N ALA A 268 2.66 -20.76 8.29
CA ALA A 268 2.49 -22.04 7.60
C ALA A 268 1.45 -21.97 6.47
N GLU A 269 0.44 -21.09 6.59
CA GLU A 269 -0.60 -20.90 5.57
C GLU A 269 -0.01 -20.28 4.31
N LEU A 270 0.88 -19.29 4.46
CA LEU A 270 1.53 -18.60 3.35
C LEU A 270 2.69 -19.39 2.72
N LYS A 271 3.25 -20.35 3.44
CA LYS A 271 4.26 -21.29 2.91
C LYS A 271 3.67 -22.40 2.05
N ALA A 272 2.38 -22.69 2.20
CA ALA A 272 1.72 -23.71 1.39
C ALA A 272 1.56 -23.23 -0.05
N PRO A 273 1.85 -24.08 -1.08
CA PRO A 273 1.57 -23.72 -2.46
C PRO A 273 0.08 -23.36 -2.58
N ALA A 274 -0.21 -22.25 -3.25
CA ALA A 274 -1.59 -21.75 -3.40
C ALA A 274 -2.47 -22.89 -3.93
N ARG A 275 -3.29 -23.48 -3.06
CA ARG A 275 -4.34 -24.41 -3.51
C ARG A 275 -5.28 -23.58 -4.37
N ARG A 276 -5.32 -23.87 -5.67
CA ARG A 276 -6.33 -23.32 -6.58
C ARG A 276 -7.69 -23.63 -5.95
N ARG A 277 -8.30 -22.61 -5.36
CA ARG A 277 -9.71 -22.70 -4.96
C ARG A 277 -10.48 -22.57 -6.29
N HIS A 278 -11.04 -23.70 -6.72
CA HIS A 278 -11.97 -23.79 -7.84
C HIS A 278 -13.29 -23.14 -7.44
#